data_376d1d82d1135dc9e0a9a665d3f6aae2
#
_entry.id   376d1d82d1135dc9e0a9a665d3f6aae2
#
_cell.length_a   1.000
_cell.length_b   1.000
_cell.length_c   1.000
_cell.angle_alpha   90.00
_cell.angle_beta   90.00
_cell.angle_gamma   90.00
#
_symmetry.space_group_name_H-M   'P 1'
#
loop_
_entity.id
_entity.type
_entity.pdbx_description
1 polymer ?
#
loop_
_entity_poly.entity_id
_entity_poly.type
_entity_poly.pdbx_seq_one_letter_code
_entity_poly.pdbx_strand_id
1 'polypeptide(L)'
;MSTEYWNRPTLSGLRTQNSELRTQDSNSGLRTQDSELRTQNCFMRLFHGTDNAEIQRPTVLTLGVFDGLHLGHQLIMRTVVERARDTGAVPTVITFDPHPRAVLHPESAPPLLQTLDQKVEGFGVLGIEQTIVIRFDEGFSQTRAEEFLRDVVKERLHAKEVYLGRGFAFGHNREGNIELLRRVSQELGFFADEVREVKFRNQRVSSSRVRTLLAEGKVNLARRLLARPYGVEGLVEHGARRGVDLGFPTANLHPKNRVIPRNGVYVTGALIDGQWRRSVTNVGVRPTFGGDMKPSVETFVINWAGDLYGDVVRVRFLHRLRDERKFGSIDELRTQIANDVKRAQSYFERGGSRHTLSLV
;
A
#
# COMPACT_ATOMS: atom_id res chain seq x y z
N MET A 1 2.11 11.19 31.68
CA MET A 1 3.56 11.15 31.47
C MET A 1 3.82 11.24 29.98
N SER A 2 4.32 12.39 29.62
CA SER A 2 5.08 12.81 28.42
C SER A 2 4.54 12.46 27.04
N THR A 3 3.79 13.41 26.51
CA THR A 3 3.44 13.60 25.11
C THR A 3 4.45 14.57 24.48
N GLU A 4 5.65 14.16 24.21
CA GLU A 4 6.61 14.93 23.41
C GLU A 4 7.40 13.96 22.54
N TYR A 5 7.09 13.95 21.22
CA TYR A 5 7.97 13.56 20.12
C TYR A 5 7.18 13.53 18.79
N TRP A 6 6.79 14.70 18.30
CA TRP A 6 6.34 14.83 16.90
C TRP A 6 6.58 16.26 16.39
N ASN A 7 7.85 16.61 16.11
CA ASN A 7 8.16 17.69 15.18
C ASN A 7 8.63 17.08 13.86
N ARG A 8 7.83 17.24 12.81
CA ARG A 8 8.13 16.81 11.44
C ARG A 8 8.15 17.98 10.49
N PRO A 9 9.05 17.98 9.49
CA PRO A 9 8.98 18.93 8.39
C PRO A 9 7.84 18.59 7.43
N THR A 10 7.19 19.61 6.93
CA THR A 10 6.10 19.55 5.95
C THR A 10 6.58 19.09 4.59
N LEU A 11 5.98 18.04 4.06
CA LEU A 11 6.20 17.56 2.69
C LEU A 11 5.24 18.26 1.73
N SER A 12 5.73 19.23 0.99
CA SER A 12 5.05 19.80 -0.18
C SER A 12 5.93 19.54 -1.41
N GLY A 13 5.41 18.79 -2.37
CA GLY A 13 5.96 18.70 -3.73
C GLY A 13 6.38 17.32 -4.21
N LEU A 14 5.44 16.48 -4.62
CA LEU A 14 5.69 15.39 -5.55
C LEU A 14 5.43 15.90 -6.98
N ARG A 15 6.48 16.15 -7.74
CA ARG A 15 6.39 16.27 -9.19
C ARG A 15 6.88 14.97 -9.82
N THR A 16 5.97 14.23 -10.43
CA THR A 16 6.31 13.22 -11.41
C THR A 16 6.62 13.92 -12.73
N GLN A 17 7.87 13.90 -13.15
CA GLN A 17 8.21 14.22 -14.54
C GLN A 17 8.03 12.94 -15.36
N ASN A 18 6.97 12.91 -16.16
CA ASN A 18 6.87 12.00 -17.29
C ASN A 18 7.83 12.50 -18.37
N SER A 19 8.92 11.77 -18.60
CA SER A 19 9.71 11.93 -19.80
C SER A 19 9.12 11.09 -20.93
N GLU A 20 8.68 11.76 -21.98
CA GLU A 20 8.28 11.19 -23.26
C GLU A 20 9.37 10.24 -23.81
N LEU A 21 9.04 8.99 -24.00
CA LEU A 21 9.83 8.08 -24.83
C LEU A 21 9.19 7.98 -26.20
N ARG A 22 9.82 8.63 -27.17
CA ARG A 22 9.61 8.37 -28.60
C ARG A 22 10.07 6.94 -28.92
N THR A 23 9.17 6.22 -29.59
CA THR A 23 9.43 4.92 -30.21
C THR A 23 10.46 5.04 -31.32
N GLN A 24 11.49 4.19 -31.30
CA GLN A 24 12.09 3.60 -32.51
C GLN A 24 12.82 2.29 -32.17
N ASP A 25 12.40 1.27 -32.91
CA ASP A 25 13.07 0.06 -33.36
C ASP A 25 13.53 -1.06 -32.42
N SER A 26 12.78 -2.15 -32.62
CA SER A 26 13.19 -3.59 -32.72
C SER A 26 14.66 -3.93 -32.44
N ASN A 27 14.96 -4.55 -31.28
CA ASN A 27 15.66 -5.84 -31.26
C ASN A 27 15.58 -6.51 -29.86
N SER A 28 15.48 -7.84 -29.90
CA SER A 28 15.38 -8.75 -28.77
C SER A 28 16.48 -8.55 -27.71
N GLY A 29 16.06 -8.29 -26.46
CA GLY A 29 16.93 -8.29 -25.29
C GLY A 29 16.09 -7.94 -24.05
N LEU A 30 15.86 -8.91 -23.17
CA LEU A 30 15.32 -8.70 -21.84
C LEU A 30 16.16 -7.64 -21.12
N ARG A 31 15.74 -6.38 -21.16
CA ARG A 31 16.29 -5.32 -20.30
C ARG A 31 15.61 -5.44 -18.93
N THR A 32 16.39 -5.79 -17.94
CA THR A 32 16.06 -5.59 -16.53
C THR A 32 15.87 -4.08 -16.30
N GLN A 33 14.62 -3.70 -15.98
CA GLN A 33 14.31 -2.30 -15.64
C GLN A 33 14.60 -2.07 -14.16
N ASP A 34 15.80 -1.61 -13.86
CA ASP A 34 16.10 -1.00 -12.58
C ASP A 34 15.55 0.43 -12.61
N SER A 35 14.65 0.77 -11.70
CA SER A 35 14.04 2.11 -11.63
C SER A 35 14.37 2.80 -10.30
N GLU A 36 14.77 4.06 -10.40
CA GLU A 36 14.93 4.94 -9.23
C GLU A 36 13.62 5.72 -8.97
N LEU A 37 13.03 5.54 -7.80
CA LEU A 37 11.90 6.34 -7.33
C LEU A 37 12.41 7.49 -6.48
N ARG A 38 12.21 8.73 -6.95
CA ARG A 38 12.54 9.94 -6.19
C ARG A 38 11.37 10.37 -5.32
N THR A 39 11.47 10.20 -4.01
CA THR A 39 10.73 10.99 -3.02
C THR A 39 11.61 12.12 -2.54
N GLN A 40 11.04 13.25 -2.08
CA GLN A 40 11.74 14.54 -1.87
C GLN A 40 13.02 14.54 -1.03
N ASN A 41 13.43 13.42 -0.40
CA ASN A 41 14.65 13.31 0.38
C ASN A 41 15.29 11.93 0.45
N CYS A 42 14.84 10.93 -0.32
CA CYS A 42 15.44 9.59 -0.30
C CYS A 42 15.35 8.96 -1.68
N PHE A 43 16.50 8.62 -2.24
CA PHE A 43 16.57 7.76 -3.42
C PHE A 43 16.36 6.33 -2.96
N MET A 44 15.18 5.75 -3.22
CA MET A 44 14.97 4.33 -3.02
C MET A 44 15.29 3.59 -4.32
N ARG A 45 16.20 2.62 -4.25
CA ARG A 45 16.51 1.73 -5.36
C ARG A 45 15.56 0.53 -5.35
N LEU A 46 14.94 0.28 -6.49
CA LEU A 46 14.05 -0.87 -6.69
C LEU A 46 14.71 -1.86 -7.63
N PHE A 47 14.87 -3.10 -7.17
CA PHE A 47 15.42 -4.21 -7.94
C PHE A 47 14.38 -5.30 -8.14
N HIS A 48 14.29 -5.82 -9.35
CA HIS A 48 13.50 -6.99 -9.68
C HIS A 48 14.40 -8.23 -9.77
N GLY A 49 14.30 -9.10 -8.77
CA GLY A 49 15.22 -10.22 -8.57
C GLY A 49 16.48 -9.82 -7.81
N THR A 50 17.38 -10.79 -7.63
CA THR A 50 18.63 -10.61 -6.89
C THR A 50 19.86 -10.62 -7.81
N ASP A 51 19.71 -11.05 -9.06
CA ASP A 51 20.83 -11.34 -9.96
C ASP A 51 21.53 -10.07 -10.47
N ASN A 52 20.80 -8.97 -10.55
CA ASN A 52 21.31 -7.68 -11.06
C ASN A 52 21.38 -6.60 -9.96
N ALA A 53 21.17 -6.99 -8.70
CA ALA A 53 21.30 -6.06 -7.59
C ALA A 53 22.79 -5.80 -7.31
N GLU A 54 23.36 -4.75 -7.89
CA GLU A 54 24.70 -4.27 -7.53
C GLU A 54 24.69 -3.71 -6.10
N ILE A 55 24.80 -4.58 -5.12
CA ILE A 55 24.81 -4.22 -3.70
C ILE A 55 26.25 -4.08 -3.25
N GLN A 56 26.74 -2.84 -3.29
CA GLN A 56 28.13 -2.52 -2.93
C GLN A 56 28.35 -2.34 -1.43
N ARG A 57 27.28 -2.15 -0.65
CA ARG A 57 27.34 -1.86 0.79
C ARG A 57 26.61 -2.92 1.60
N PRO A 58 27.09 -3.22 2.82
CA PRO A 58 26.36 -4.11 3.72
C PRO A 58 24.92 -3.65 3.95
N THR A 59 24.03 -4.62 4.18
CA THR A 59 22.61 -4.34 4.40
C THR A 59 22.15 -4.71 5.79
N VAL A 60 21.19 -3.98 6.31
CA VAL A 60 20.27 -4.44 7.37
C VAL A 60 18.93 -4.66 6.71
N LEU A 61 18.42 -5.89 6.78
CA LEU A 61 17.27 -6.24 5.96
C LEU A 61 16.13 -6.92 6.73
N THR A 62 14.98 -6.88 6.11
CA THR A 62 13.82 -7.69 6.47
C THR A 62 13.20 -8.31 5.24
N LEU A 63 12.49 -9.42 5.41
CA LEU A 63 11.78 -10.09 4.32
C LEU A 63 10.34 -10.37 4.70
N GLY A 64 9.43 -10.23 3.73
CA GLY A 64 8.02 -10.48 3.93
C GLY A 64 7.12 -9.94 2.82
N VAL A 65 5.86 -10.35 2.85
CA VAL A 65 4.85 -9.87 1.89
C VAL A 65 4.47 -8.40 2.14
N PHE A 66 4.43 -7.99 3.39
CA PHE A 66 4.16 -6.62 3.87
C PHE A 66 2.88 -5.98 3.31
N ASP A 67 1.85 -6.78 3.06
CA ASP A 67 0.59 -6.28 2.52
C ASP A 67 -0.14 -5.36 3.52
N GLY A 68 -0.45 -4.15 3.09
CA GLY A 68 -1.14 -3.12 3.84
C GLY A 68 -0.25 -2.24 4.71
N LEU A 69 1.03 -2.54 4.89
CA LEU A 69 1.98 -1.74 5.71
C LEU A 69 1.39 -1.28 7.05
N HIS A 70 0.78 -2.22 7.77
CA HIS A 70 0.17 -1.95 9.08
C HIS A 70 1.23 -1.70 10.17
N LEU A 71 0.82 -1.26 11.36
CA LEU A 71 1.72 -0.89 12.47
C LEU A 71 2.79 -1.94 12.79
N GLY A 72 2.47 -3.25 12.66
CA GLY A 72 3.47 -4.31 12.84
C GLY A 72 4.57 -4.28 11.77
N HIS A 73 4.20 -4.09 10.50
CA HIS A 73 5.17 -3.93 9.42
C HIS A 73 5.99 -2.65 9.57
N GLN A 74 5.35 -1.54 9.97
CA GLN A 74 6.05 -0.28 10.22
C GLN A 74 7.07 -0.38 11.36
N LEU A 75 6.77 -1.15 12.41
CA LEU A 75 7.73 -1.38 13.49
C LEU A 75 8.97 -2.13 12.98
N ILE A 76 8.78 -3.19 12.17
CA ILE A 76 9.91 -3.93 11.56
C ILE A 76 10.78 -3.00 10.73
N MET A 77 10.17 -2.19 9.85
CA MET A 77 10.91 -1.28 8.97
C MET A 77 11.65 -0.19 9.74
N ARG A 78 11.06 0.35 10.82
CA ARG A 78 11.75 1.29 11.69
C ARG A 78 12.97 0.64 12.36
N THR A 79 12.82 -0.57 12.86
CA THR A 79 13.96 -1.32 13.42
C THR A 79 15.09 -1.47 12.38
N VAL A 80 14.74 -1.87 11.15
CA VAL A 80 15.72 -2.00 10.06
C VAL A 80 16.41 -0.68 9.76
N VAL A 81 15.66 0.42 9.66
CA VAL A 81 16.21 1.76 9.37
C VAL A 81 17.11 2.27 10.51
N GLU A 82 16.69 2.10 11.76
CA GLU A 82 17.46 2.50 12.94
C GLU A 82 18.78 1.70 13.00
N ARG A 83 18.69 0.38 12.87
CA ARG A 83 19.88 -0.49 12.88
C ARG A 83 20.83 -0.25 11.71
N ALA A 84 20.28 0.00 10.52
CA ALA A 84 21.08 0.34 9.34
C ALA A 84 21.89 1.63 9.58
N ARG A 85 21.26 2.65 10.20
CA ARG A 85 21.94 3.89 10.58
C ARG A 85 23.08 3.62 11.56
N ASP A 86 22.82 2.83 12.62
CA ASP A 86 23.81 2.52 13.67
C ASP A 86 25.01 1.77 13.12
N THR A 87 24.81 0.93 12.11
CA THR A 87 25.85 0.06 11.54
C THR A 87 26.47 0.58 10.24
N GLY A 88 26.02 1.75 9.74
CA GLY A 88 26.44 2.31 8.46
C GLY A 88 26.04 1.47 7.24
N ALA A 89 25.01 0.63 7.39
CA ALA A 89 24.49 -0.24 6.35
C ALA A 89 23.32 0.37 5.59
N VAL A 90 22.81 -0.32 4.55
CA VAL A 90 21.65 0.11 3.75
C VAL A 90 20.38 -0.55 4.27
N PRO A 91 19.33 0.20 4.66
CA PRO A 91 18.05 -0.38 5.08
C PRO A 91 17.33 -0.98 3.88
N THR A 92 17.14 -2.30 3.92
CA THR A 92 16.70 -3.10 2.76
C THR A 92 15.44 -3.90 3.10
N VAL A 93 14.50 -3.97 2.16
CA VAL A 93 13.33 -4.85 2.22
C VAL A 93 13.36 -5.85 1.08
N ILE A 94 13.17 -7.13 1.40
CA ILE A 94 12.84 -8.16 0.41
C ILE A 94 11.34 -8.39 0.44
N THR A 95 10.68 -8.27 -0.71
CA THR A 95 9.25 -8.59 -0.85
C THR A 95 9.02 -9.47 -2.07
N PHE A 96 7.80 -9.98 -2.22
CA PHE A 96 7.45 -10.96 -3.23
C PHE A 96 6.33 -10.44 -4.13
N ASP A 97 6.44 -10.70 -5.42
CA ASP A 97 5.38 -10.48 -6.39
C ASP A 97 5.43 -11.59 -7.46
N PRO A 98 4.31 -12.33 -7.70
CA PRO A 98 3.06 -12.26 -6.95
C PRO A 98 3.17 -12.71 -5.49
N HIS A 99 2.05 -12.52 -4.75
CA HIS A 99 1.94 -13.00 -3.36
C HIS A 99 2.15 -14.53 -3.30
N PRO A 100 3.00 -15.07 -2.39
CA PRO A 100 3.30 -16.52 -2.35
C PRO A 100 2.06 -17.42 -2.34
N ARG A 101 1.01 -17.05 -1.58
CA ARG A 101 -0.24 -17.81 -1.59
C ARG A 101 -1.01 -17.76 -2.91
N ALA A 102 -0.78 -16.74 -3.74
CA ALA A 102 -1.42 -16.69 -5.06
C ALA A 102 -0.84 -17.71 -6.04
N VAL A 103 0.38 -18.19 -5.78
CA VAL A 103 1.05 -19.26 -6.55
C VAL A 103 0.77 -20.62 -5.94
N LEU A 104 0.98 -20.75 -4.61
CA LEU A 104 0.91 -22.06 -3.92
C LEU A 104 -0.53 -22.52 -3.64
N HIS A 105 -1.45 -21.59 -3.38
CA HIS A 105 -2.85 -21.85 -3.00
C HIS A 105 -3.76 -20.78 -3.58
N PRO A 106 -3.94 -20.70 -4.91
CA PRO A 106 -4.69 -19.64 -5.59
C PRO A 106 -6.11 -19.46 -5.08
N GLU A 107 -6.79 -20.56 -4.76
CA GLU A 107 -8.17 -20.61 -4.27
C GLU A 107 -8.35 -19.98 -2.88
N SER A 108 -7.28 -19.93 -2.08
CA SER A 108 -7.28 -19.37 -0.71
C SER A 108 -6.42 -18.11 -0.58
N ALA A 109 -5.93 -17.59 -1.71
CA ALA A 109 -5.11 -16.39 -1.73
C ALA A 109 -5.92 -15.16 -1.28
N PRO A 110 -5.47 -14.41 -0.26
CA PRO A 110 -6.20 -13.24 0.19
C PRO A 110 -6.10 -12.11 -0.85
N PRO A 111 -7.17 -11.33 -1.08
CA PRO A 111 -7.08 -10.14 -1.91
C PRO A 111 -6.09 -9.14 -1.30
N LEU A 112 -5.23 -8.56 -2.13
CA LEU A 112 -4.20 -7.62 -1.67
C LEU A 112 -4.80 -6.27 -1.26
N LEU A 113 -4.33 -5.74 -0.14
CA LEU A 113 -4.67 -4.41 0.37
C LEU A 113 -4.03 -3.29 -0.46
N GLN A 114 -2.85 -3.56 -1.03
CA GLN A 114 -2.08 -2.58 -1.80
C GLN A 114 -1.62 -3.17 -3.13
N THR A 115 -1.47 -2.31 -4.14
CA THR A 115 -0.69 -2.65 -5.34
C THR A 115 0.79 -2.74 -4.98
N LEU A 116 1.61 -3.31 -5.87
CA LEU A 116 3.06 -3.33 -5.68
C LEU A 116 3.62 -1.91 -5.57
N ASP A 117 3.19 -1.01 -6.46
CA ASP A 117 3.62 0.40 -6.48
C ASP A 117 3.31 1.11 -5.16
N GLN A 118 2.08 0.97 -4.64
CA GLN A 118 1.69 1.53 -3.35
C GLN A 118 2.51 0.97 -2.18
N LYS A 119 2.89 -0.30 -2.26
CA LYS A 119 3.71 -0.95 -1.25
C LYS A 119 5.14 -0.44 -1.29
N VAL A 120 5.73 -0.35 -2.47
CA VAL A 120 7.09 0.15 -2.71
C VAL A 120 7.20 1.63 -2.31
N GLU A 121 6.24 2.47 -2.73
CA GLU A 121 6.15 3.87 -2.27
C GLU A 121 6.12 3.94 -0.74
N GLY A 122 5.32 3.09 -0.10
CA GLY A 122 5.21 3.04 1.37
C GLY A 122 6.51 2.62 2.06
N PHE A 123 7.34 1.76 1.46
CA PHE A 123 8.67 1.42 1.98
C PHE A 123 9.58 2.63 1.99
N GLY A 124 9.65 3.37 0.88
CA GLY A 124 10.45 4.60 0.78
C GLY A 124 10.06 5.65 1.81
N VAL A 125 8.75 5.85 2.03
CA VAL A 125 8.24 6.74 3.07
C VAL A 125 8.67 6.35 4.48
N LEU A 126 8.83 5.05 4.73
CA LEU A 126 9.30 4.51 6.01
C LEU A 126 10.83 4.56 6.17
N GLY A 127 11.55 5.08 5.17
CA GLY A 127 12.99 5.25 5.22
C GLY A 127 13.79 4.05 4.69
N ILE A 128 13.14 3.12 4.01
CA ILE A 128 13.83 2.04 3.28
C ILE A 128 14.52 2.66 2.04
N GLU A 129 15.80 2.38 1.87
CA GLU A 129 16.60 2.88 0.75
C GLU A 129 16.73 1.87 -0.40
N GLN A 130 16.40 0.60 -0.12
CA GLN A 130 16.53 -0.47 -1.10
C GLN A 130 15.40 -1.49 -0.97
N THR A 131 14.74 -1.79 -2.08
CA THR A 131 13.69 -2.81 -2.15
C THR A 131 14.04 -3.84 -3.20
N ILE A 132 14.03 -5.11 -2.81
CA ILE A 132 14.19 -6.26 -3.69
C ILE A 132 12.83 -6.91 -3.86
N VAL A 133 12.31 -6.93 -5.07
CA VAL A 133 11.08 -7.64 -5.42
C VAL A 133 11.45 -8.98 -6.04
N ILE A 134 11.28 -10.05 -5.31
CA ILE A 134 11.52 -11.40 -5.83
C ILE A 134 10.26 -11.89 -6.54
N ARG A 135 10.42 -12.31 -7.78
CA ARG A 135 9.36 -13.04 -8.49
C ARG A 135 9.13 -14.36 -7.79
N PHE A 136 7.95 -14.51 -7.19
CA PHE A 136 7.58 -15.76 -6.53
C PHE A 136 6.84 -16.65 -7.53
N ASP A 137 7.48 -17.70 -7.96
CA ASP A 137 6.94 -18.75 -8.82
C ASP A 137 7.14 -20.15 -8.21
N GLU A 138 6.71 -21.19 -8.91
CA GLU A 138 6.86 -22.57 -8.44
C GLU A 138 8.33 -22.94 -8.24
N GLY A 139 9.23 -22.51 -9.15
CA GLY A 139 10.67 -22.76 -9.05
C GLY A 139 11.25 -22.15 -7.78
N PHE A 140 11.00 -20.86 -7.53
CA PHE A 140 11.47 -20.18 -6.32
C PHE A 140 10.86 -20.80 -5.04
N SER A 141 9.66 -21.33 -5.10
CA SER A 141 9.00 -21.98 -3.96
C SER A 141 9.72 -23.24 -3.45
N GLN A 142 10.56 -23.85 -4.29
CA GLN A 142 11.38 -25.02 -3.94
C GLN A 142 12.71 -24.66 -3.24
N THR A 143 13.07 -23.37 -3.23
CA THR A 143 14.31 -22.93 -2.59
C THR A 143 14.28 -23.20 -1.10
N ARG A 144 15.28 -23.92 -0.60
CA ARG A 144 15.42 -24.22 0.82
C ARG A 144 15.77 -22.98 1.63
N ALA A 145 15.31 -22.94 2.86
CA ALA A 145 15.55 -21.78 3.72
C ALA A 145 17.03 -21.48 3.94
N GLU A 146 17.86 -22.51 4.16
CA GLU A 146 19.32 -22.35 4.35
C GLU A 146 20.03 -21.85 3.09
N GLU A 147 19.67 -22.39 1.93
CA GLU A 147 20.17 -21.97 0.63
C GLU A 147 19.84 -20.49 0.38
N PHE A 148 18.59 -20.10 0.62
CA PHE A 148 18.17 -18.70 0.49
C PHE A 148 18.98 -17.77 1.42
N LEU A 149 19.23 -18.19 2.66
CA LEU A 149 20.03 -17.40 3.61
C LEU A 149 21.49 -17.29 3.18
N ARG A 150 22.08 -18.35 2.67
CA ARG A 150 23.47 -18.36 2.21
C ARG A 150 23.61 -17.53 0.94
N ASP A 151 22.92 -17.93 -0.11
CA ASP A 151 23.18 -17.42 -1.47
C ASP A 151 22.58 -16.03 -1.70
N VAL A 152 21.39 -15.78 -1.16
CA VAL A 152 20.73 -14.50 -1.36
C VAL A 152 21.06 -13.54 -0.22
N VAL A 153 20.78 -13.90 1.02
CA VAL A 153 20.87 -12.97 2.14
C VAL A 153 22.33 -12.63 2.45
N LYS A 154 23.21 -13.62 2.50
CA LYS A 154 24.63 -13.39 2.83
C LYS A 154 25.46 -12.99 1.63
N GLU A 155 25.48 -13.81 0.58
CA GLU A 155 26.42 -13.61 -0.53
C GLU A 155 26.02 -12.45 -1.44
N ARG A 156 24.75 -12.38 -1.84
CA ARG A 156 24.31 -11.34 -2.79
C ARG A 156 23.94 -10.02 -2.11
N LEU A 157 23.27 -10.06 -0.95
CA LEU A 157 22.78 -8.86 -0.26
C LEU A 157 23.73 -8.38 0.85
N HIS A 158 24.83 -9.06 1.11
CA HIS A 158 25.85 -8.71 2.11
C HIS A 158 25.23 -8.36 3.47
N ALA A 159 24.26 -9.18 3.92
CA ALA A 159 23.54 -8.91 5.15
C ALA A 159 24.47 -8.85 6.37
N LYS A 160 24.36 -7.76 7.12
CA LYS A 160 24.92 -7.57 8.44
C LYS A 160 23.95 -7.99 9.54
N GLU A 161 22.68 -7.61 9.33
CA GLU A 161 21.59 -7.92 10.25
C GLU A 161 20.30 -8.25 9.49
N VAL A 162 19.53 -9.20 10.03
CA VAL A 162 18.23 -9.63 9.47
C VAL A 162 17.17 -9.58 10.57
N TYR A 163 16.06 -8.90 10.30
CA TYR A 163 14.94 -8.80 11.24
C TYR A 163 13.67 -9.40 10.65
N LEU A 164 13.07 -10.36 11.35
CA LEU A 164 11.80 -10.97 10.97
C LEU A 164 10.65 -10.48 11.83
N GLY A 165 9.46 -10.43 11.26
CA GLY A 165 8.25 -10.28 12.05
C GLY A 165 7.89 -11.57 12.77
N ARG A 166 7.35 -11.47 14.00
CA ARG A 166 7.00 -12.63 14.83
C ARG A 166 6.13 -13.65 14.11
N GLY A 167 6.59 -14.91 14.12
CA GLY A 167 5.92 -16.04 13.48
C GLY A 167 5.98 -16.03 11.95
N PHE A 168 6.89 -15.25 11.36
CA PHE A 168 7.16 -15.33 9.93
C PHE A 168 7.89 -16.62 9.59
N ALA A 169 7.53 -17.24 8.47
CA ALA A 169 8.18 -18.44 7.97
C ALA A 169 8.46 -18.31 6.47
N PHE A 170 9.58 -18.85 6.02
CA PHE A 170 10.12 -18.76 4.66
C PHE A 170 10.75 -20.09 4.22
N GLY A 171 11.23 -20.13 2.96
CA GLY A 171 11.80 -21.34 2.37
C GLY A 171 10.76 -22.40 2.02
N HIS A 172 11.23 -23.46 1.36
CA HIS A 172 10.38 -24.57 0.94
C HIS A 172 9.60 -25.15 2.13
N ASN A 173 8.32 -25.41 1.94
CA ASN A 173 7.41 -25.91 2.98
C ASN A 173 7.42 -25.12 4.30
N ARG A 174 7.82 -23.83 4.26
CA ARG A 174 7.92 -22.96 5.45
C ARG A 174 8.88 -23.46 6.51
N GLU A 175 9.92 -24.20 6.13
CA GLU A 175 10.91 -24.77 7.04
C GLU A 175 11.75 -23.72 7.77
N GLY A 176 11.91 -22.53 7.17
CA GLY A 176 12.61 -21.39 7.74
C GLY A 176 11.74 -20.66 8.77
N ASN A 177 12.28 -20.48 9.96
CA ASN A 177 11.71 -19.73 11.07
C ASN A 177 12.80 -18.93 11.80
N ILE A 178 12.50 -18.30 12.92
CA ILE A 178 13.50 -17.51 13.66
C ILE A 178 14.62 -18.36 14.28
N GLU A 179 14.32 -19.59 14.69
CA GLU A 179 15.30 -20.50 15.27
C GLU A 179 16.33 -20.93 14.22
N LEU A 180 15.88 -21.35 13.03
CA LEU A 180 16.73 -21.66 11.90
C LEU A 180 17.53 -20.44 11.47
N LEU A 181 16.91 -19.27 11.36
CA LEU A 181 17.59 -18.03 10.99
C LEU A 181 18.72 -17.71 11.96
N ARG A 182 18.50 -17.79 13.29
CA ARG A 182 19.53 -17.52 14.30
C ARG A 182 20.68 -18.52 14.22
N ARG A 183 20.39 -19.82 14.02
CA ARG A 183 21.42 -20.84 13.85
C ARG A 183 22.31 -20.53 12.63
N VAL A 184 21.69 -20.38 11.46
CA VAL A 184 22.41 -20.14 10.21
C VAL A 184 23.13 -18.78 10.22
N SER A 185 22.56 -17.77 10.89
CA SER A 185 23.20 -16.46 10.99
C SER A 185 24.53 -16.49 11.78
N GLN A 186 24.62 -17.33 12.81
CA GLN A 186 25.86 -17.55 13.56
C GLN A 186 26.93 -18.21 12.68
N GLU A 187 26.57 -19.20 11.88
CA GLU A 187 27.48 -19.89 10.94
C GLU A 187 27.97 -18.95 9.82
N LEU A 188 27.09 -18.09 9.30
CA LEU A 188 27.39 -17.19 8.19
C LEU A 188 27.92 -15.81 8.62
N GLY A 189 28.00 -15.52 9.91
CA GLY A 189 28.57 -14.28 10.44
C GLY A 189 27.71 -13.05 10.19
N PHE A 190 26.40 -13.11 10.45
CA PHE A 190 25.50 -11.96 10.51
C PHE A 190 24.58 -12.05 11.75
N PHE A 191 24.01 -10.93 12.17
CA PHE A 191 23.06 -10.89 13.28
C PHE A 191 21.63 -11.17 12.81
N ALA A 192 20.84 -11.87 13.64
CA ALA A 192 19.43 -12.11 13.32
C ALA A 192 18.53 -12.01 14.56
N ASP A 193 17.41 -11.32 14.45
CA ASP A 193 16.44 -11.24 15.54
C ASP A 193 14.98 -11.08 15.02
N GLU A 194 14.05 -11.25 15.96
CA GLU A 194 12.61 -11.16 15.71
C GLU A 194 12.05 -9.88 16.31
N VAL A 195 11.30 -9.11 15.49
CA VAL A 195 10.60 -7.93 15.96
C VAL A 195 9.26 -8.32 16.58
N ARG A 196 9.02 -7.82 17.79
CA ARG A 196 7.79 -8.09 18.54
C ARG A 196 6.53 -7.72 17.77
N GLU A 197 5.45 -8.43 18.03
CA GLU A 197 4.14 -8.11 17.48
C GLU A 197 3.57 -6.80 18.06
N VAL A 198 2.79 -6.09 17.23
CA VAL A 198 2.03 -4.91 17.68
C VAL A 198 0.60 -5.35 17.98
N LYS A 199 0.07 -4.93 19.13
CA LYS A 199 -1.33 -5.14 19.53
C LYS A 199 -2.09 -3.82 19.55
N PHE A 200 -3.32 -3.85 19.10
CA PHE A 200 -4.28 -2.76 19.24
C PHE A 200 -5.56 -3.30 19.89
N ARG A 201 -5.93 -2.75 21.06
CA ARG A 201 -7.04 -3.25 21.90
C ARG A 201 -6.89 -4.75 22.19
N ASN A 202 -5.74 -5.14 22.70
CA ASN A 202 -5.35 -6.53 23.06
C ASN A 202 -5.42 -7.57 21.93
N GLN A 203 -5.62 -7.16 20.69
CA GLN A 203 -5.62 -8.03 19.53
C GLN A 203 -4.44 -7.70 18.62
N ARG A 204 -3.82 -8.74 18.05
CA ARG A 204 -2.73 -8.61 17.08
C ARG A 204 -3.16 -7.75 15.89
N VAL A 205 -2.30 -6.81 15.49
CA VAL A 205 -2.44 -6.07 14.23
C VAL A 205 -1.96 -6.95 13.08
N SER A 206 -2.81 -7.16 12.08
CA SER A 206 -2.50 -8.02 10.92
C SER A 206 -3.26 -7.57 9.66
N SER A 207 -2.76 -7.94 8.49
CA SER A 207 -3.42 -7.68 7.20
C SER A 207 -4.83 -8.29 7.14
N SER A 208 -5.03 -9.50 7.70
CA SER A 208 -6.35 -10.14 7.75
C SER A 208 -7.35 -9.29 8.55
N ARG A 209 -6.93 -8.77 9.72
CA ARG A 209 -7.80 -7.90 10.52
C ARG A 209 -8.13 -6.59 9.80
N VAL A 210 -7.19 -6.02 9.07
CA VAL A 210 -7.44 -4.83 8.23
C VAL A 210 -8.49 -5.15 7.16
N ARG A 211 -8.38 -6.29 6.47
CA ARG A 211 -9.38 -6.72 5.46
C ARG A 211 -10.78 -6.86 6.07
N THR A 212 -10.89 -7.53 7.21
CA THR A 212 -12.16 -7.66 7.94
C THR A 212 -12.78 -6.29 8.26
N LEU A 213 -12.00 -5.36 8.79
CA LEU A 213 -12.50 -4.02 9.12
C LEU A 213 -12.96 -3.24 7.87
N LEU A 214 -12.27 -3.38 6.76
CA LEU A 214 -12.66 -2.77 5.48
C LEU A 214 -13.95 -3.42 4.93
N ALA A 215 -14.06 -4.74 4.98
CA ALA A 215 -15.27 -5.47 4.59
C ALA A 215 -16.50 -5.13 5.47
N GLU A 216 -16.27 -4.70 6.72
CA GLU A 216 -17.31 -4.19 7.61
C GLU A 216 -17.56 -2.68 7.43
N GLY A 217 -16.82 -1.97 6.58
CA GLY A 217 -16.90 -0.52 6.40
C GLY A 217 -16.32 0.31 7.55
N LYS A 218 -15.59 -0.33 8.49
CA LYS A 218 -14.96 0.32 9.65
C LYS A 218 -13.62 0.97 9.29
N VAL A 219 -13.63 1.83 8.28
CA VAL A 219 -12.42 2.47 7.73
C VAL A 219 -11.64 3.30 8.77
N ASN A 220 -12.32 3.89 9.73
CA ASN A 220 -11.71 4.61 10.85
C ASN A 220 -10.92 3.68 11.80
N LEU A 221 -11.35 2.44 12.01
CA LEU A 221 -10.60 1.45 12.77
C LEU A 221 -9.45 0.86 11.94
N ALA A 222 -9.66 0.57 10.66
CA ALA A 222 -8.60 0.17 9.74
C ALA A 222 -7.46 1.21 9.72
N ARG A 223 -7.79 2.52 9.68
CA ARG A 223 -6.83 3.61 9.80
C ARG A 223 -5.96 3.52 11.04
N ARG A 224 -6.51 3.13 12.20
CA ARG A 224 -5.73 2.97 13.42
C ARG A 224 -4.72 1.83 13.35
N LEU A 225 -5.03 0.75 12.62
CA LEU A 225 -4.12 -0.38 12.40
C LEU A 225 -3.05 -0.06 11.35
N LEU A 226 -3.39 0.81 10.40
CA LEU A 226 -2.52 1.22 9.30
C LEU A 226 -1.69 2.47 9.64
N ALA A 227 -2.02 3.20 10.71
CA ALA A 227 -1.54 4.56 11.04
C ALA A 227 -1.78 5.60 9.94
N ARG A 228 -2.52 5.27 8.90
CA ARG A 228 -2.93 6.14 7.80
C ARG A 228 -4.30 5.72 7.27
N PRO A 229 -5.03 6.61 6.56
CA PRO A 229 -6.25 6.22 5.87
C PRO A 229 -5.96 5.12 4.85
N TYR A 230 -6.88 4.15 4.74
CA TYR A 230 -6.84 3.19 3.64
C TYR A 230 -7.15 3.91 2.33
N GLY A 231 -6.37 3.62 1.30
CA GLY A 231 -6.53 4.23 -0.01
C GLY A 231 -6.67 3.21 -1.13
N VAL A 232 -7.47 3.57 -2.13
CA VAL A 232 -7.53 2.89 -3.41
C VAL A 232 -7.12 3.86 -4.51
N GLU A 233 -6.58 3.33 -5.59
CA GLU A 233 -6.27 4.12 -6.79
C GLU A 233 -6.87 3.45 -8.01
N GLY A 234 -7.23 4.25 -8.99
CA GLY A 234 -7.81 3.73 -10.22
C GLY A 234 -7.82 4.77 -11.32
N LEU A 235 -7.91 4.27 -12.55
CA LEU A 235 -8.15 5.09 -13.73
C LEU A 235 -9.56 5.66 -13.66
N VAL A 236 -9.73 6.93 -13.99
CA VAL A 236 -11.05 7.55 -14.12
C VAL A 236 -11.60 7.25 -15.51
N GLU A 237 -12.73 6.56 -15.54
CA GLU A 237 -13.43 6.14 -16.76
C GLU A 237 -14.77 6.88 -16.91
N HIS A 238 -15.27 6.89 -18.14
CA HIS A 238 -16.61 7.42 -18.40
C HIS A 238 -17.67 6.57 -17.70
N GLY A 239 -18.45 7.21 -16.83
CA GLY A 239 -19.60 6.61 -16.17
C GLY A 239 -20.92 6.97 -16.86
N ALA A 240 -22.04 6.63 -16.22
CA ALA A 240 -23.39 6.92 -16.71
C ALA A 240 -23.78 8.40 -16.65
N ARG A 241 -22.87 9.33 -16.30
CA ARG A 241 -23.03 10.80 -16.21
C ARG A 241 -24.18 11.29 -15.32
N ARG A 242 -24.89 10.43 -14.60
CA ARG A 242 -26.03 10.79 -13.74
C ARG A 242 -25.70 11.87 -12.70
N GLY A 243 -24.45 11.91 -12.22
CA GLY A 243 -24.02 12.94 -11.28
C GLY A 243 -23.97 14.34 -11.87
N VAL A 244 -23.69 14.47 -13.17
CA VAL A 244 -23.67 15.77 -13.87
C VAL A 244 -25.09 16.37 -13.90
N ASP A 245 -26.09 15.57 -14.27
CA ASP A 245 -27.50 15.99 -14.35
C ASP A 245 -28.04 16.41 -12.97
N LEU A 246 -27.48 15.86 -11.91
CA LEU A 246 -27.85 16.17 -10.53
C LEU A 246 -27.08 17.37 -9.94
N GLY A 247 -26.08 17.91 -10.64
CA GLY A 247 -25.19 18.97 -10.15
C GLY A 247 -24.06 18.50 -9.26
N PHE A 248 -23.80 17.18 -9.22
CA PHE A 248 -22.70 16.55 -8.47
C PHE A 248 -21.86 15.67 -9.40
N PRO A 249 -21.03 16.25 -10.28
CA PRO A 249 -20.19 15.47 -11.19
C PRO A 249 -19.24 14.57 -10.41
N THR A 250 -19.23 13.27 -10.72
CA THR A 250 -18.40 12.26 -10.05
C THR A 250 -17.37 11.67 -10.98
N ALA A 251 -16.14 11.51 -10.49
CA ALA A 251 -15.12 10.67 -11.12
C ALA A 251 -15.45 9.20 -10.83
N ASN A 252 -15.55 8.38 -11.88
CA ASN A 252 -15.79 6.95 -11.77
C ASN A 252 -14.45 6.24 -11.85
N LEU A 253 -13.96 5.71 -10.73
CA LEU A 253 -12.68 5.02 -10.67
C LEU A 253 -12.83 3.55 -11.01
N HIS A 254 -11.98 3.05 -11.90
CA HIS A 254 -11.72 1.62 -12.06
C HIS A 254 -10.56 1.22 -11.11
N PRO A 255 -10.85 0.65 -9.92
CA PRO A 255 -9.83 0.48 -8.90
C PRO A 255 -8.82 -0.61 -9.26
N LYS A 256 -7.52 -0.33 -9.12
CA LYS A 256 -6.43 -1.29 -9.22
C LYS A 256 -6.34 -2.19 -7.97
N ASN A 257 -6.78 -1.68 -6.81
CA ASN A 257 -6.78 -2.42 -5.55
C ASN A 257 -7.85 -3.51 -5.57
N ARG A 258 -7.50 -4.69 -5.03
CA ARG A 258 -8.44 -5.83 -4.93
C ARG A 258 -9.35 -5.75 -3.71
N VAL A 259 -8.96 -5.02 -2.66
CA VAL A 259 -9.79 -4.78 -1.48
C VAL A 259 -10.44 -3.41 -1.60
N ILE A 260 -11.75 -3.39 -1.72
CA ILE A 260 -12.57 -2.18 -1.71
C ILE A 260 -13.39 -2.20 -0.40
N PRO A 261 -13.51 -1.08 0.33
CA PRO A 261 -14.35 -1.03 1.53
C PRO A 261 -15.81 -1.41 1.23
N ARG A 262 -16.52 -1.89 2.25
CA ARG A 262 -17.95 -2.23 2.16
C ARG A 262 -18.75 -1.13 1.44
N ASN A 263 -19.75 -1.52 0.66
CA ASN A 263 -20.68 -0.59 0.01
C ASN A 263 -21.23 0.45 0.97
N GLY A 264 -21.31 1.69 0.49
CA GLY A 264 -21.80 2.84 1.27
C GLY A 264 -21.18 4.15 0.83
N VAL A 265 -21.54 5.21 1.52
CA VAL A 265 -21.04 6.56 1.26
C VAL A 265 -20.02 6.96 2.32
N TYR A 266 -18.93 7.55 1.89
CA TYR A 266 -17.75 7.86 2.72
C TYR A 266 -17.30 9.30 2.56
N VAL A 267 -16.83 9.88 3.65
CA VAL A 267 -15.95 11.06 3.60
C VAL A 267 -14.59 10.58 3.13
N THR A 268 -14.05 11.21 2.11
CA THR A 268 -12.79 10.82 1.49
C THR A 268 -11.91 12.03 1.18
N GLY A 269 -10.65 11.77 0.88
CA GLY A 269 -9.76 12.70 0.19
C GLY A 269 -9.40 12.13 -1.16
N ALA A 270 -9.42 12.95 -2.21
CA ALA A 270 -8.96 12.60 -3.55
C ALA A 270 -7.65 13.32 -3.86
N LEU A 271 -6.64 12.61 -4.33
CA LEU A 271 -5.37 13.18 -4.77
C LEU A 271 -5.50 13.58 -6.24
N ILE A 272 -5.44 14.89 -6.50
CA ILE A 272 -5.57 15.48 -7.83
C ILE A 272 -4.46 16.52 -7.97
N ASP A 273 -3.68 16.47 -9.03
CA ASP A 273 -2.57 17.39 -9.29
C ASP A 273 -1.59 17.51 -8.10
N GLY A 274 -1.30 16.38 -7.46
CA GLY A 274 -0.43 16.34 -6.28
C GLY A 274 -1.04 16.92 -4.99
N GLN A 275 -2.31 17.35 -5.01
CA GLN A 275 -2.99 17.94 -3.87
C GLN A 275 -4.16 17.08 -3.37
N TRP A 276 -4.24 16.89 -2.06
CA TRP A 276 -5.38 16.23 -1.45
C TRP A 276 -6.58 17.17 -1.38
N ARG A 277 -7.67 16.81 -2.07
CA ARG A 277 -8.93 17.56 -2.10
C ARG A 277 -10.00 16.82 -1.29
N ARG A 278 -10.86 17.59 -0.63
CA ARG A 278 -12.02 17.05 0.12
C ARG A 278 -13.00 16.42 -0.84
N SER A 279 -13.49 15.22 -0.52
CA SER A 279 -14.40 14.51 -1.40
C SER A 279 -15.40 13.63 -0.64
N VAL A 280 -16.43 13.21 -1.35
CA VAL A 280 -17.41 12.21 -0.93
C VAL A 280 -17.36 11.09 -1.96
N THR A 281 -17.23 9.85 -1.49
CA THR A 281 -17.14 8.68 -2.35
C THR A 281 -18.28 7.71 -2.06
N ASN A 282 -19.01 7.32 -3.11
CA ASN A 282 -19.93 6.19 -3.07
C ASN A 282 -19.17 4.93 -3.51
N VAL A 283 -19.22 3.90 -2.68
CA VAL A 283 -18.79 2.53 -3.01
C VAL A 283 -20.04 1.71 -3.21
N GLY A 284 -20.20 1.14 -4.37
CA GLY A 284 -21.34 0.30 -4.73
C GLY A 284 -20.92 -0.84 -5.65
N VAL A 285 -21.90 -1.48 -6.27
CA VAL A 285 -21.69 -2.49 -7.29
C VAL A 285 -22.48 -2.12 -8.53
N ARG A 286 -21.92 -2.39 -9.70
CA ARG A 286 -22.58 -2.21 -10.98
C ARG A 286 -22.62 -3.52 -11.76
N PRO A 287 -23.75 -3.87 -12.39
CA PRO A 287 -23.78 -4.97 -13.33
C PRO A 287 -22.93 -4.63 -14.55
N THR A 288 -22.11 -5.57 -15.01
CA THR A 288 -21.41 -5.50 -16.28
C THR A 288 -22.24 -6.13 -17.40
N PHE A 289 -21.84 -5.92 -18.66
CA PHE A 289 -22.51 -6.54 -19.82
C PHE A 289 -22.48 -8.08 -19.80
N GLY A 290 -21.72 -8.73 -18.91
CA GLY A 290 -21.68 -10.19 -18.70
C GLY A 290 -22.46 -10.66 -17.47
N GLY A 291 -23.19 -9.78 -16.77
CA GLY A 291 -23.93 -10.13 -15.55
C GLY A 291 -23.11 -10.12 -14.26
N ASP A 292 -21.79 -9.99 -14.33
CA ASP A 292 -20.92 -9.91 -13.17
C ASP A 292 -21.10 -8.58 -12.44
N MET A 293 -21.11 -8.63 -11.11
CA MET A 293 -21.18 -7.45 -10.26
C MET A 293 -19.77 -6.92 -9.97
N LYS A 294 -19.39 -5.81 -10.57
CA LYS A 294 -18.08 -5.18 -10.28
C LYS A 294 -18.20 -4.05 -9.26
N PRO A 295 -17.22 -3.90 -8.36
CA PRO A 295 -17.16 -2.74 -7.48
C PRO A 295 -17.14 -1.44 -8.27
N SER A 296 -17.95 -0.46 -7.83
CA SER A 296 -17.99 0.89 -8.36
C SER A 296 -17.50 1.86 -7.29
N VAL A 297 -16.54 2.72 -7.63
CA VAL A 297 -16.02 3.77 -6.75
C VAL A 297 -16.23 5.11 -7.44
N GLU A 298 -17.23 5.85 -6.98
CA GLU A 298 -17.64 7.12 -7.56
C GLU A 298 -17.33 8.25 -6.59
N THR A 299 -16.46 9.17 -7.00
CA THR A 299 -15.95 10.22 -6.12
C THR A 299 -16.38 11.60 -6.60
N PHE A 300 -17.15 12.32 -5.78
CA PHE A 300 -17.45 13.74 -5.94
C PHE A 300 -16.40 14.57 -5.18
N VAL A 301 -15.72 15.47 -5.88
CA VAL A 301 -14.72 16.37 -5.28
C VAL A 301 -15.40 17.69 -4.92
N ILE A 302 -15.36 18.04 -3.63
CA ILE A 302 -16.05 19.20 -3.09
C ILE A 302 -15.34 20.50 -3.52
N ASN A 303 -16.10 21.45 -4.07
CA ASN A 303 -15.61 22.76 -4.51
C ASN A 303 -14.44 22.66 -5.52
N TRP A 304 -14.52 21.70 -6.41
CA TRP A 304 -13.57 21.53 -7.49
C TRP A 304 -14.28 21.27 -8.81
N ALA A 305 -13.78 21.85 -9.87
CA ALA A 305 -14.23 21.64 -11.22
C ALA A 305 -13.02 21.40 -12.13
N GLY A 306 -13.12 20.39 -12.97
CA GLY A 306 -12.06 20.00 -13.90
C GLY A 306 -12.42 18.67 -14.56
N ASP A 307 -11.60 18.27 -15.51
CA ASP A 307 -11.70 16.97 -16.15
C ASP A 307 -10.65 16.03 -15.58
N LEU A 308 -11.05 14.82 -15.23
CA LEU A 308 -10.20 13.77 -14.68
C LEU A 308 -10.20 12.50 -15.54
N TYR A 309 -10.88 12.51 -16.69
CA TYR A 309 -10.93 11.34 -17.55
C TYR A 309 -9.54 10.94 -18.06
N GLY A 310 -9.21 9.68 -17.89
CA GLY A 310 -7.90 9.15 -18.24
C GLY A 310 -6.83 9.32 -17.18
N ASP A 311 -7.11 10.07 -16.11
CA ASP A 311 -6.17 10.24 -15.00
C ASP A 311 -6.26 9.09 -13.99
N VAL A 312 -5.15 8.81 -13.32
CA VAL A 312 -5.12 7.91 -12.17
C VAL A 312 -5.35 8.71 -10.91
N VAL A 313 -6.49 8.51 -10.26
CA VAL A 313 -6.85 9.19 -9.02
C VAL A 313 -6.72 8.24 -7.84
N ARG A 314 -6.09 8.71 -6.76
CA ARG A 314 -6.01 8.03 -5.48
C ARG A 314 -7.05 8.58 -4.52
N VAL A 315 -7.86 7.70 -3.91
CA VAL A 315 -8.91 8.07 -2.95
C VAL A 315 -8.60 7.47 -1.58
N ARG A 316 -8.56 8.28 -0.52
CA ARG A 316 -8.36 7.86 0.88
C ARG A 316 -9.68 7.89 1.64
N PHE A 317 -10.03 6.79 2.30
CA PHE A 317 -11.27 6.63 3.07
C PHE A 317 -11.06 7.09 4.52
N LEU A 318 -11.81 8.12 4.93
CA LEU A 318 -11.65 8.76 6.24
C LEU A 318 -12.73 8.34 7.23
N HIS A 319 -14.00 8.37 6.80
CA HIS A 319 -15.15 8.07 7.65
C HIS A 319 -16.31 7.54 6.81
N ARG A 320 -17.07 6.60 7.34
CA ARG A 320 -18.28 6.07 6.71
C ARG A 320 -19.49 6.88 7.13
N LEU A 321 -20.21 7.45 6.18
CA LEU A 321 -21.40 8.27 6.45
C LEU A 321 -22.66 7.43 6.61
N ARG A 322 -22.90 6.46 5.68
CA ARG A 322 -24.10 5.64 5.65
C ARG A 322 -23.94 4.41 4.73
N ASP A 323 -24.92 3.51 4.81
CA ASP A 323 -25.09 2.44 3.82
C ASP A 323 -25.58 2.99 2.47
N GLU A 324 -25.33 2.23 1.41
CA GLU A 324 -25.96 2.46 0.10
C GLU A 324 -27.46 2.20 0.21
N ARG A 325 -28.27 3.01 -0.47
CA ARG A 325 -29.71 2.82 -0.53
C ARG A 325 -30.27 3.19 -1.90
N LYS A 326 -31.40 2.59 -2.25
CA LYS A 326 -32.18 2.98 -3.42
C LYS A 326 -33.05 4.20 -3.08
N PHE A 327 -33.36 5.01 -4.08
CA PHE A 327 -34.19 6.20 -3.97
C PHE A 327 -35.41 6.05 -4.87
N GLY A 328 -36.53 6.56 -4.41
CA GLY A 328 -37.79 6.51 -5.14
C GLY A 328 -37.90 7.57 -6.22
N SER A 329 -37.13 8.67 -6.11
CA SER A 329 -37.12 9.76 -7.09
C SER A 329 -35.72 10.38 -7.24
N ILE A 330 -35.54 11.12 -8.33
CA ILE A 330 -34.31 11.89 -8.61
C ILE A 330 -34.12 12.99 -7.56
N ASP A 331 -35.20 13.66 -7.14
CA ASP A 331 -35.13 14.72 -6.12
C ASP A 331 -34.74 14.21 -4.76
N GLU A 332 -35.22 13.03 -4.38
CA GLU A 332 -34.76 12.35 -3.13
C GLU A 332 -33.29 12.04 -3.18
N LEU A 333 -32.80 11.50 -4.30
CA LEU A 333 -31.37 11.22 -4.49
C LEU A 333 -30.53 12.50 -4.40
N ARG A 334 -30.94 13.56 -5.10
CA ARG A 334 -30.27 14.87 -5.10
C ARG A 334 -30.20 15.47 -3.70
N THR A 335 -31.30 15.45 -2.96
CA THR A 335 -31.36 15.93 -1.58
C THR A 335 -30.42 15.14 -0.67
N GLN A 336 -30.38 13.81 -0.82
CA GLN A 336 -29.50 12.99 -0.02
C GLN A 336 -28.02 13.23 -0.33
N ILE A 337 -27.65 13.40 -1.60
CA ILE A 337 -26.26 13.73 -1.97
C ILE A 337 -25.86 15.08 -1.35
N ALA A 338 -26.71 16.09 -1.42
CA ALA A 338 -26.47 17.39 -0.78
C ALA A 338 -26.23 17.25 0.74
N ASN A 339 -27.05 16.43 1.41
CA ASN A 339 -26.88 16.14 2.84
C ASN A 339 -25.56 15.40 3.15
N ASP A 340 -25.16 14.45 2.30
CA ASP A 340 -23.88 13.73 2.47
C ASP A 340 -22.69 14.67 2.29
N VAL A 341 -22.75 15.58 1.31
CA VAL A 341 -21.72 16.61 1.09
C VAL A 341 -21.64 17.55 2.30
N LYS A 342 -22.77 18.04 2.83
CA LYS A 342 -22.82 18.88 4.02
C LYS A 342 -22.22 18.18 5.26
N ARG A 343 -22.54 16.90 5.45
CA ARG A 343 -21.94 16.10 6.54
C ARG A 343 -20.44 15.92 6.35
N ALA A 344 -19.97 15.72 5.13
CA ALA A 344 -18.54 15.64 4.84
C ALA A 344 -17.83 16.97 5.11
N GLN A 345 -18.43 18.12 4.72
CA GLN A 345 -17.88 19.44 5.04
C GLN A 345 -17.74 19.62 6.57
N SER A 346 -18.80 19.33 7.32
CA SER A 346 -18.77 19.39 8.79
C SER A 346 -17.72 18.46 9.41
N TYR A 347 -17.48 17.28 8.83
CA TYR A 347 -16.40 16.40 9.26
C TYR A 347 -15.02 17.07 9.12
N PHE A 348 -14.76 17.72 7.97
CA PHE A 348 -13.51 18.42 7.75
C PHE A 348 -13.33 19.66 8.62
N GLU A 349 -14.39 20.43 8.88
CA GLU A 349 -14.39 21.63 9.74
C GLU A 349 -14.06 21.30 11.19
N ARG A 350 -14.57 20.19 11.75
CA ARG A 350 -14.33 19.75 13.14
C ARG A 350 -12.90 19.26 13.40
N GLY A 351 -11.94 19.56 12.55
CA GLY A 351 -10.53 19.19 12.72
C GLY A 351 -10.11 17.90 12.05
N GLY A 352 -11.01 17.30 11.24
CA GLY A 352 -10.68 16.14 10.40
C GLY A 352 -9.66 16.41 9.31
N SER A 353 -9.32 17.69 9.02
CA SER A 353 -8.49 18.05 7.85
C SER A 353 -7.00 18.22 8.15
N ARG A 354 -6.62 18.68 9.35
CA ARG A 354 -5.21 18.99 9.61
C ARG A 354 -4.30 17.78 9.79
N HIS A 355 -4.85 16.60 10.13
CA HIS A 355 -4.07 15.38 10.34
C HIS A 355 -4.44 14.22 9.40
N THR A 356 -5.43 14.40 8.50
CA THR A 356 -5.99 13.29 7.74
C THR A 356 -5.58 13.21 6.30
N LEU A 357 -5.29 14.35 5.67
CA LEU A 357 -4.95 14.39 4.24
C LEU A 357 -3.44 14.43 3.97
N SER A 358 -2.64 14.86 4.96
CA SER A 358 -1.18 15.02 4.82
C SER A 358 -0.35 13.86 5.38
N LEU A 359 -0.98 12.79 5.90
CA LEU A 359 -0.23 11.59 6.27
C LEU A 359 -0.02 10.74 5.03
N VAL A 360 1.20 10.68 4.63
CA VAL A 360 1.75 9.89 3.52
C VAL A 360 1.30 8.44 3.58
#